data_6a39db8b7293daf992a0ab5f5bb15d7e
#
_entry.id   6a39db8b7293daf992a0ab5f5bb15d7e
#
_cell.length_a   1.000
_cell.length_b   1.000
_cell.length_c   1.000
_cell.angle_alpha   90.00
_cell.angle_beta   90.00
_cell.angle_gamma   90.00
#
_symmetry.space_group_name_H-M   'P 1'
#
loop_
_entity.id
_entity.type
_entity.pdbx_description
1 polymer ?
#
loop_
_entity_poly.entity_id
_entity_poly.type
_entity_poly.pdbx_seq_one_letter_code
_entity_poly.pdbx_strand_id
1 'polypeptide(L)'
;MNKTAAFLALLAVTGASIHGRAAAAPCTGIVVVNDSAEAERGGEPLAGAKVSDGVQVVTTGEDGRYALDAADGRAVFLVKPAGYWLATGRSAWKLPGECGDFAVGHPDGNLHWSGGSPVIVMADPQLKSPADADYFRRDVMHTIGADYANAFSIHTGGRGRAMEGSPADLGIVLGDLTDDDPSLHPALVAALDPWMPWLFVPGNHDVDVGATSDADSLDAYGRHFGPDTHAWEEQGATYVLLDDVIVRPDPGTAYIGGFREDQFAFLEAYLPTLSRARLLVVGMHIPLFEAPGRDSFRDADRERLFALLDDFPHVLLLSGHSHAQRHHFHDASTGWHGTTPLHEYNVGAASGAYWSGVEDEAGIPDATMADGTPNGHAIFRPGRGGNYVLDWRPARVHADDPLINEAMALHAPKVLRQGSWPGQGVHANVYMGQHDTRVEYRIDGGDWRPMQRVLAPDPRVVAENVRDDEAEHLRAIDRAPQATPSTHLWRGTLPTDLPVGELRVEVRAFDRWQGERRARTSYELVDGDL
;
A
#
# COMPACT_ATOMS: atom_id res chain seq x y z
N MET A 1 51.03 59.06 -37.92
CA MET A 1 50.24 60.03 -37.17
C MET A 1 49.23 59.26 -36.31
N ASN A 2 49.56 59.12 -35.04
CA ASN A 2 48.77 58.40 -34.04
C ASN A 2 47.55 59.20 -33.59
N LYS A 3 46.41 58.51 -33.50
CA LYS A 3 45.31 58.97 -32.66
C LYS A 3 44.85 57.82 -31.76
N THR A 4 45.26 57.91 -30.51
CA THR A 4 44.84 57.12 -29.39
C THR A 4 43.45 57.59 -28.96
N ALA A 5 42.44 56.70 -28.94
CA ALA A 5 41.13 56.92 -28.35
C ALA A 5 41.07 56.17 -27.01
N ALA A 6 40.91 56.95 -25.93
CA ALA A 6 40.70 56.41 -24.58
C ALA A 6 39.24 56.05 -24.40
N PHE A 7 38.94 54.80 -24.02
CA PHE A 7 37.60 54.36 -23.57
C PHE A 7 37.52 54.54 -22.05
N LEU A 8 36.63 55.40 -21.60
CA LEU A 8 36.19 55.46 -20.21
C LEU A 8 35.17 54.35 -19.95
N ALA A 9 35.50 53.39 -19.08
CA ALA A 9 34.57 52.42 -18.60
C ALA A 9 33.80 53.01 -17.41
N LEU A 10 32.48 53.18 -17.59
CA LEU A 10 31.54 53.55 -16.53
C LEU A 10 31.15 52.29 -15.78
N LEU A 11 31.63 52.09 -14.55
CA LEU A 11 31.12 51.05 -13.63
C LEU A 11 29.75 51.49 -13.10
N ALA A 12 28.68 50.88 -13.59
CA ALA A 12 27.37 50.94 -12.97
C ALA A 12 27.35 49.94 -11.81
N VAL A 13 27.39 50.43 -10.59
CA VAL A 13 27.12 49.63 -9.39
C VAL A 13 25.60 49.47 -9.28
N THR A 14 25.08 48.34 -9.75
CA THR A 14 23.71 47.96 -9.46
C THR A 14 23.66 47.46 -8.02
N GLY A 15 23.15 48.31 -7.13
CA GLY A 15 22.80 47.92 -5.77
C GLY A 15 21.68 46.88 -5.83
N ALA A 16 22.01 45.62 -5.61
CA ALA A 16 21.03 44.57 -5.32
C ALA A 16 20.41 44.91 -3.95
N SER A 17 19.19 45.41 -3.96
CA SER A 17 18.38 45.52 -2.74
C SER A 17 18.09 44.09 -2.26
N ILE A 18 18.82 43.66 -1.25
CA ILE A 18 18.48 42.48 -0.47
C ILE A 18 17.21 42.87 0.28
N HIS A 19 16.06 42.56 -0.29
CA HIS A 19 14.81 42.55 0.46
C HIS A 19 14.93 41.36 1.43
N GLY A 20 15.34 41.66 2.65
CA GLY A 20 15.23 40.73 3.76
C GLY A 20 13.75 40.35 3.88
N ARG A 21 13.43 39.14 3.49
CA ARG A 21 12.14 38.54 3.79
C ARG A 21 12.00 38.59 5.31
N ALA A 22 10.99 39.28 5.82
CA ALA A 22 10.67 39.21 7.24
C ALA A 22 10.50 37.74 7.57
N ALA A 23 11.26 37.23 8.52
CA ALA A 23 11.08 35.87 8.99
C ALA A 23 9.61 35.71 9.41
N ALA A 24 8.90 34.79 8.82
CA ALA A 24 7.55 34.45 9.25
C ALA A 24 7.61 34.11 10.74
N ALA A 25 6.58 34.49 11.50
CA ALA A 25 6.53 34.13 12.91
C ALA A 25 6.51 32.60 12.99
N PRO A 26 7.26 31.97 13.92
CA PRO A 26 7.30 30.52 14.02
C PRO A 26 5.90 29.98 14.31
N CYS A 27 5.57 28.84 13.71
CA CYS A 27 4.37 28.09 14.01
C CYS A 27 4.49 27.51 15.42
N THR A 28 3.59 27.87 16.33
CA THR A 28 3.65 27.47 17.74
C THR A 28 2.37 26.80 18.19
N GLY A 29 2.48 25.93 19.15
CA GLY A 29 1.34 25.25 19.78
C GLY A 29 1.79 24.45 21.00
N ILE A 30 0.85 23.69 21.55
CA ILE A 30 1.07 22.75 22.64
C ILE A 30 0.56 21.36 22.23
N VAL A 31 1.30 20.34 22.62
CA VAL A 31 0.82 18.95 22.55
C VAL A 31 0.39 18.53 23.94
N VAL A 32 -0.85 18.05 24.06
CA VAL A 32 -1.42 17.64 25.36
C VAL A 32 -1.96 16.22 25.30
N VAL A 33 -2.00 15.58 26.47
CA VAL A 33 -2.76 14.35 26.68
C VAL A 33 -4.15 14.75 27.20
N ASN A 34 -5.19 14.36 26.47
CA ASN A 34 -6.57 14.65 26.82
C ASN A 34 -7.48 13.52 26.37
N ASP A 35 -8.00 12.76 27.32
CA ASP A 35 -8.88 11.61 27.09
C ASP A 35 -10.34 12.02 26.79
N SER A 36 -10.69 13.30 26.91
CA SER A 36 -12.02 13.80 26.65
C SER A 36 -12.19 14.23 25.18
N ALA A 37 -13.11 13.62 24.49
CA ALA A 37 -13.50 14.04 23.14
C ALA A 37 -14.16 15.44 23.11
N GLU A 38 -14.69 15.90 24.25
CA GLU A 38 -15.46 17.16 24.35
C GLU A 38 -14.61 18.38 24.78
N ALA A 39 -13.41 18.15 25.33
CA ALA A 39 -12.58 19.26 25.83
C ALA A 39 -11.71 19.85 24.72
N GLU A 40 -12.12 20.99 24.19
CA GLU A 40 -11.30 21.78 23.25
C GLU A 40 -10.07 22.41 23.93
N ARG A 41 -10.06 22.51 25.25
CA ARG A 41 -8.97 23.11 26.04
C ARG A 41 -8.75 22.34 27.33
N GLY A 42 -7.48 22.14 27.64
CA GLY A 42 -7.04 21.45 28.85
C GLY A 42 -6.51 20.05 28.53
N GLY A 43 -5.64 19.56 29.36
CA GLY A 43 -4.93 18.29 29.25
C GLY A 43 -3.59 18.41 29.89
N GLU A 44 -2.93 17.29 30.12
CA GLU A 44 -1.56 17.29 30.64
C GLU A 44 -0.58 17.55 29.50
N PRO A 45 0.40 18.48 29.66
CA PRO A 45 1.42 18.72 28.64
C PRO A 45 2.17 17.44 28.31
N LEU A 46 2.36 17.16 27.01
CA LEU A 46 3.14 16.01 26.55
C LEU A 46 4.53 16.46 26.13
N ALA A 47 5.53 16.18 26.96
CA ALA A 47 6.92 16.38 26.64
C ALA A 47 7.44 15.29 25.70
N GLY A 48 8.39 15.65 24.81
CA GLY A 48 9.05 14.70 23.91
C GLY A 48 8.22 14.30 22.69
N ALA A 49 7.04 14.89 22.46
CA ALA A 49 6.29 14.71 21.22
C ALA A 49 6.98 15.42 20.05
N LYS A 50 6.96 14.81 18.87
CA LYS A 50 7.60 15.35 17.67
C LYS A 50 6.56 16.03 16.80
N VAL A 51 6.88 17.25 16.34
CA VAL A 51 6.07 18.02 15.40
C VAL A 51 6.94 18.38 14.19
N SER A 52 6.36 18.32 13.00
CA SER A 52 7.09 18.53 11.75
C SER A 52 6.23 19.25 10.71
N ASP A 53 6.88 19.81 9.71
CA ASP A 53 6.29 20.36 8.48
C ASP A 53 6.66 19.52 7.23
N GLY A 54 7.17 18.29 7.45
CA GLY A 54 7.69 17.45 6.37
C GLY A 54 9.11 17.82 5.91
N VAL A 55 9.80 18.72 6.63
CA VAL A 55 11.21 19.08 6.42
C VAL A 55 11.96 19.06 7.73
N GLN A 56 11.49 19.84 8.70
CA GLN A 56 12.08 19.97 10.01
C GLN A 56 11.30 19.12 11.02
N VAL A 57 12.00 18.68 12.06
CA VAL A 57 11.39 17.98 13.20
C VAL A 57 11.78 18.67 14.48
N VAL A 58 10.80 19.13 15.24
CA VAL A 58 11.01 19.71 16.56
C VAL A 58 10.38 18.81 17.63
N THR A 59 10.89 18.90 18.84
CA THR A 59 10.40 18.10 19.99
C THR A 59 9.82 19.04 21.04
N THR A 60 8.66 18.70 21.61
CA THR A 60 8.03 19.49 22.66
C THR A 60 8.86 19.50 23.95
N GLY A 61 8.88 20.66 24.63
CA GLY A 61 9.47 20.83 25.95
C GLY A 61 8.66 20.14 27.07
N GLU A 62 9.12 20.29 28.32
CA GLU A 62 8.41 19.77 29.52
C GLU A 62 7.00 20.36 29.67
N ASP A 63 6.79 21.56 29.14
CA ASP A 63 5.49 22.25 29.12
C ASP A 63 4.61 21.87 27.92
N GLY A 64 5.02 20.89 27.13
CA GLY A 64 4.34 20.41 25.93
C GLY A 64 4.39 21.35 24.73
N ARG A 65 5.08 22.49 24.84
CA ARG A 65 5.13 23.52 23.78
C ARG A 65 6.13 23.17 22.70
N TYR A 66 5.79 23.59 21.48
CA TYR A 66 6.69 23.55 20.33
C TYR A 66 6.74 24.90 19.61
N ALA A 67 7.82 25.11 18.89
CA ALA A 67 7.99 26.21 17.94
C ALA A 67 8.73 25.67 16.71
N LEU A 68 8.13 25.84 15.53
CA LEU A 68 8.62 25.32 14.26
C LEU A 68 8.62 26.47 13.24
N ASP A 69 9.75 26.71 12.58
CA ASP A 69 9.83 27.63 11.46
C ASP A 69 9.29 26.94 10.20
N ALA A 70 7.96 26.74 10.17
CA ALA A 70 7.31 26.02 9.10
C ALA A 70 7.52 26.74 7.76
N ALA A 71 7.86 25.95 6.73
CA ALA A 71 7.98 26.48 5.38
C ALA A 71 6.61 26.89 4.83
N ASP A 72 6.59 27.96 4.02
CA ASP A 72 5.37 28.45 3.38
C ASP A 72 4.70 27.33 2.55
N GLY A 73 3.39 27.19 2.67
CA GLY A 73 2.62 26.22 1.89
C GLY A 73 2.63 24.79 2.44
N ARG A 74 3.24 24.51 3.59
CA ARG A 74 3.29 23.18 4.18
C ARG A 74 2.31 22.98 5.31
N ALA A 75 1.76 21.78 5.39
CA ALA A 75 1.00 21.32 6.55
C ALA A 75 1.93 21.07 7.74
N VAL A 76 1.47 21.41 8.94
CA VAL A 76 2.17 21.07 10.19
C VAL A 76 1.49 19.88 10.84
N PHE A 77 2.25 18.87 11.23
CA PHE A 77 1.69 17.64 11.78
C PHE A 77 2.41 17.15 13.03
N LEU A 78 1.64 16.48 13.87
CA LEU A 78 2.14 15.70 14.98
C LEU A 78 2.54 14.33 14.50
N VAL A 79 3.80 13.91 14.72
CA VAL A 79 4.15 12.50 14.67
C VAL A 79 3.47 11.84 15.87
N LYS A 80 2.35 11.13 15.65
CA LYS A 80 1.59 10.51 16.75
C LYS A 80 2.52 9.60 17.57
N PRO A 81 2.72 9.87 18.86
CA PRO A 81 3.66 9.09 19.67
C PRO A 81 3.13 7.67 19.92
N ALA A 82 4.07 6.71 19.99
CA ALA A 82 3.74 5.34 20.36
C ALA A 82 3.13 5.26 21.75
N GLY A 83 2.07 4.45 21.89
CA GLY A 83 1.37 4.27 23.16
C GLY A 83 0.31 5.32 23.46
N TYR A 84 0.03 6.22 22.54
CA TYR A 84 -1.09 7.16 22.60
C TYR A 84 -2.05 6.87 21.45
N TRP A 85 -3.30 7.30 21.57
CA TRP A 85 -4.29 7.23 20.50
C TRP A 85 -4.72 8.65 20.07
N LEU A 86 -5.17 8.78 18.85
CA LEU A 86 -5.73 10.03 18.36
C LEU A 86 -7.23 10.04 18.67
N ALA A 87 -7.69 11.03 19.43
CA ALA A 87 -9.11 11.13 19.82
C ALA A 87 -9.99 11.32 18.57
N THR A 88 -11.16 10.67 18.57
CA THR A 88 -12.16 10.78 17.49
C THR A 88 -12.46 12.24 17.16
N GLY A 89 -12.42 12.60 15.87
CA GLY A 89 -12.61 13.97 15.40
C GLY A 89 -11.40 14.89 15.57
N ARG A 90 -10.25 14.37 16.04
CA ARG A 90 -9.00 15.12 16.10
C ARG A 90 -8.13 14.78 14.88
N SER A 91 -7.48 15.79 14.34
CA SER A 91 -6.49 15.63 13.27
C SER A 91 -5.08 15.64 13.83
N ALA A 92 -4.22 14.79 13.30
CA ALA A 92 -2.79 14.82 13.56
C ALA A 92 -2.07 15.93 12.76
N TRP A 93 -2.76 16.66 11.91
CA TRP A 93 -2.18 17.69 11.05
C TRP A 93 -3.05 18.95 10.97
N LYS A 94 -2.44 20.04 10.55
CA LYS A 94 -3.04 21.35 10.29
C LYS A 94 -2.82 21.72 8.84
N LEU A 95 -3.77 22.40 8.24
CA LEU A 95 -3.62 22.91 6.87
C LEU A 95 -2.45 23.88 6.73
N PRO A 96 -1.90 24.04 5.52
CA PRO A 96 -0.88 25.04 5.25
C PRO A 96 -1.26 26.43 5.77
N GLY A 97 -0.34 27.06 6.51
CA GLY A 97 -0.58 28.36 7.15
C GLY A 97 -1.33 28.31 8.48
N GLU A 98 -1.86 27.16 8.88
CA GLU A 98 -2.48 26.97 10.19
C GLU A 98 -1.46 26.45 11.20
N CYS A 99 -1.54 26.95 12.42
CA CYS A 99 -0.77 26.50 13.57
C CYS A 99 -1.71 26.21 14.73
N GLY A 100 -1.26 25.49 15.72
CA GLY A 100 -2.06 25.31 16.93
C GLY A 100 -1.79 24.02 17.68
N ASP A 101 -2.69 23.71 18.58
CA ASP A 101 -2.52 22.62 19.52
C ASP A 101 -2.86 21.27 18.92
N PHE A 102 -2.18 20.24 19.42
CA PHE A 102 -2.50 18.83 19.17
C PHE A 102 -2.90 18.14 20.48
N ALA A 103 -3.80 17.17 20.37
CA ALA A 103 -4.20 16.37 21.52
C ALA A 103 -4.17 14.89 21.18
N VAL A 104 -3.64 14.10 22.09
CA VAL A 104 -3.65 12.63 22.07
C VAL A 104 -4.30 12.12 23.36
N GLY A 105 -4.85 10.92 23.35
CA GLY A 105 -5.39 10.27 24.54
C GLY A 105 -4.47 9.18 25.09
N HIS A 106 -4.65 8.81 26.36
CA HIS A 106 -3.99 7.62 26.90
C HIS A 106 -4.66 6.37 26.34
N PRO A 107 -3.89 5.32 26.06
CA PRO A 107 -4.50 4.05 25.76
C PRO A 107 -5.28 3.57 27.00
N ASP A 108 -6.53 3.20 26.82
CA ASP A 108 -7.31 2.53 27.86
C ASP A 108 -6.51 1.33 28.34
N GLY A 109 -6.20 1.27 29.64
CA GLY A 109 -5.21 0.35 30.23
C GLY A 109 -5.47 -1.16 30.09
N ASN A 110 -6.42 -1.56 29.24
CA ASN A 110 -6.82 -2.94 28.97
C ASN A 110 -6.57 -3.42 27.52
N LEU A 111 -6.06 -2.57 26.63
CA LEU A 111 -5.80 -2.94 25.23
C LEU A 111 -4.30 -3.12 24.93
N HIS A 112 -3.56 -3.72 25.84
CA HIS A 112 -2.18 -4.12 25.54
C HIS A 112 -2.14 -5.40 24.71
N TRP A 113 -2.19 -5.27 23.39
CA TRP A 113 -1.77 -6.34 22.49
C TRP A 113 -0.26 -6.50 22.61
N SER A 114 0.19 -7.61 23.19
CA SER A 114 1.62 -7.88 23.36
C SER A 114 2.38 -8.15 22.05
N GLY A 115 1.74 -8.01 20.90
CA GLY A 115 2.27 -8.33 19.58
C GLY A 115 2.08 -7.28 18.47
N GLY A 116 1.65 -6.05 18.81
CA GLY A 116 1.29 -5.04 17.80
C GLY A 116 -0.10 -5.29 17.21
N SER A 117 -0.88 -4.22 17.06
CA SER A 117 -2.20 -4.30 16.45
C SER A 117 -2.09 -4.51 14.95
N PRO A 118 -3.06 -5.20 14.32
CA PRO A 118 -3.09 -5.31 12.88
C PRO A 118 -3.28 -3.94 12.23
N VAL A 119 -2.69 -3.77 11.06
CA VAL A 119 -2.79 -2.59 10.20
C VAL A 119 -3.35 -3.04 8.87
N ILE A 120 -4.38 -2.33 8.41
CA ILE A 120 -4.87 -2.50 7.04
C ILE A 120 -3.96 -1.75 6.10
N VAL A 121 -3.53 -2.41 5.03
CA VAL A 121 -2.76 -1.76 3.98
C VAL A 121 -3.49 -1.98 2.66
N MET A 122 -3.81 -0.90 2.00
CA MET A 122 -4.40 -0.88 0.66
C MET A 122 -3.53 -0.07 -0.28
N ALA A 123 -3.65 -0.35 -1.57
CA ALA A 123 -3.11 0.46 -2.63
C ALA A 123 -4.19 0.65 -3.70
N ASP A 124 -4.11 1.70 -4.47
CA ASP A 124 -4.85 1.85 -5.72
C ASP A 124 -6.38 1.61 -5.59
N PRO A 125 -7.11 2.27 -4.66
CA PRO A 125 -8.58 2.23 -4.69
C PRO A 125 -9.15 2.86 -5.97
N GLN A 126 -8.49 3.82 -6.54
CA GLN A 126 -8.56 4.38 -7.90
C GLN A 126 -9.98 4.57 -8.43
N LEU A 127 -10.74 5.40 -7.69
CA LEU A 127 -12.13 5.68 -8.03
C LEU A 127 -12.21 6.56 -9.28
N LYS A 128 -12.93 6.10 -10.32
CA LYS A 128 -13.23 6.83 -11.56
C LYS A 128 -14.59 7.51 -11.53
N SER A 129 -15.45 7.09 -10.61
CA SER A 129 -16.82 7.56 -10.52
C SER A 129 -17.42 7.31 -9.13
N PRO A 130 -18.57 7.93 -8.79
CA PRO A 130 -19.30 7.60 -7.58
C PRO A 130 -19.74 6.13 -7.47
N ALA A 131 -19.90 5.42 -8.62
CA ALA A 131 -20.21 3.98 -8.60
C ALA A 131 -19.05 3.17 -8.03
N ASP A 132 -17.80 3.55 -8.32
CA ASP A 132 -16.62 2.85 -7.81
C ASP A 132 -16.48 3.02 -6.30
N ALA A 133 -16.87 4.17 -5.75
CA ALA A 133 -16.96 4.36 -4.31
C ALA A 133 -17.99 3.41 -3.67
N ASP A 134 -19.10 3.11 -4.36
CA ASP A 134 -20.08 2.12 -3.90
C ASP A 134 -19.54 0.70 -4.02
N TYR A 135 -18.83 0.37 -5.09
CA TYR A 135 -18.15 -0.93 -5.23
C TYR A 135 -17.10 -1.10 -4.13
N PHE A 136 -16.21 -0.14 -3.95
CA PHE A 136 -15.19 -0.16 -2.90
C PHE A 136 -15.81 -0.39 -1.51
N ARG A 137 -16.90 0.30 -1.19
CA ARG A 137 -17.61 0.15 0.09
C ARG A 137 -18.23 -1.23 0.26
N ARG A 138 -18.94 -1.74 -0.77
CA ARG A 138 -19.67 -3.02 -0.73
C ARG A 138 -18.77 -4.24 -0.84
N ASP A 139 -17.59 -4.07 -1.40
CA ASP A 139 -16.63 -5.13 -1.67
C ASP A 139 -15.49 -5.10 -0.64
N VAL A 140 -14.54 -4.17 -0.77
CA VAL A 140 -13.33 -4.13 0.05
C VAL A 140 -13.63 -3.78 1.50
N MET A 141 -14.36 -2.68 1.74
CA MET A 141 -14.66 -2.24 3.11
C MET A 141 -15.60 -3.19 3.85
N HIS A 142 -16.53 -3.84 3.12
CA HIS A 142 -17.37 -4.89 3.71
C HIS A 142 -16.55 -6.10 4.16
N THR A 143 -15.56 -6.52 3.36
CA THR A 143 -14.66 -7.63 3.71
C THR A 143 -13.81 -7.29 4.92
N ILE A 144 -13.26 -6.08 4.98
CA ILE A 144 -12.57 -5.57 6.15
C ILE A 144 -13.45 -5.70 7.40
N GLY A 145 -14.68 -5.21 7.36
CA GLY A 145 -15.62 -5.30 8.48
C GLY A 145 -15.95 -6.74 8.91
N ALA A 146 -16.13 -7.65 7.95
CA ALA A 146 -16.46 -9.05 8.22
C ALA A 146 -15.28 -9.83 8.84
N ASP A 147 -14.06 -9.65 8.32
CA ASP A 147 -12.85 -10.29 8.85
C ASP A 147 -12.63 -9.93 10.32
N TYR A 148 -12.96 -8.74 10.68
CA TYR A 148 -12.82 -8.24 12.02
C TYR A 148 -13.87 -8.72 12.99
N ALA A 149 -15.10 -8.80 12.58
CA ALA A 149 -16.16 -9.39 13.40
C ALA A 149 -15.81 -10.84 13.77
N ASN A 150 -15.22 -11.59 12.83
CA ASN A 150 -14.76 -12.96 13.05
C ASN A 150 -13.55 -13.04 13.99
N ALA A 151 -12.55 -12.19 13.82
CA ALA A 151 -11.36 -12.17 14.68
C ALA A 151 -11.71 -11.83 16.13
N PHE A 152 -12.62 -10.88 16.36
CA PHE A 152 -13.10 -10.52 17.68
C PHE A 152 -13.87 -11.68 18.35
N SER A 153 -14.72 -12.38 17.62
CA SER A 153 -15.48 -13.53 18.15
C SER A 153 -14.58 -14.67 18.63
N ILE A 154 -13.49 -14.93 17.94
CA ILE A 154 -12.53 -16.00 18.29
C ILE A 154 -11.75 -15.65 19.55
N HIS A 155 -11.33 -14.39 19.73
CA HIS A 155 -10.52 -13.98 20.87
C HIS A 155 -11.30 -13.78 22.17
N THR A 156 -12.57 -13.41 22.10
CA THR A 156 -13.42 -13.13 23.27
C THR A 156 -14.23 -14.33 23.74
N GLY A 157 -14.19 -15.45 23.03
CA GLY A 157 -14.99 -16.65 23.35
C GLY A 157 -16.50 -16.37 23.43
N GLY A 158 -16.99 -15.40 22.65
CA GLY A 158 -18.40 -15.04 22.58
C GLY A 158 -18.98 -14.33 23.80
N ARG A 159 -18.13 -13.89 24.76
CA ARG A 159 -18.55 -13.21 25.99
C ARG A 159 -18.25 -11.70 26.03
N GLY A 160 -17.71 -11.13 24.97
CA GLY A 160 -17.45 -9.70 24.87
C GLY A 160 -18.70 -8.97 24.37
N ARG A 161 -19.10 -7.86 25.01
CA ARG A 161 -19.89 -6.84 24.34
C ARG A 161 -19.14 -6.49 23.05
N ALA A 162 -19.87 -6.43 21.93
CA ALA A 162 -19.36 -5.76 20.75
C ALA A 162 -18.90 -4.38 21.21
N MET A 163 -17.61 -4.17 21.37
CA MET A 163 -17.09 -2.82 21.52
C MET A 163 -17.28 -2.16 20.16
N GLU A 164 -18.00 -1.06 20.15
CA GLU A 164 -18.00 -0.11 19.05
C GLU A 164 -16.54 0.34 18.87
N GLY A 165 -15.79 -0.30 17.98
CA GLY A 165 -14.38 0.02 17.75
C GLY A 165 -13.82 -0.81 16.59
N SER A 166 -13.10 -0.17 15.73
CA SER A 166 -12.39 -0.81 14.64
C SER A 166 -11.40 -1.83 15.18
N PRO A 167 -11.26 -2.93 14.56
CA PRO A 167 -10.39 -4.04 14.96
C PRO A 167 -8.96 -3.91 14.43
N ALA A 168 -8.69 -2.93 13.57
CA ALA A 168 -7.34 -2.45 13.29
C ALA A 168 -7.15 -1.09 13.93
N ASP A 169 -5.97 -0.87 14.44
CA ASP A 169 -5.66 0.41 15.06
C ASP A 169 -5.25 1.45 14.01
N LEU A 170 -5.01 1.04 12.77
CA LEU A 170 -4.49 1.88 11.71
C LEU A 170 -4.82 1.34 10.32
N GLY A 171 -5.18 2.22 9.40
CA GLY A 171 -5.23 1.97 7.97
C GLY A 171 -4.17 2.78 7.22
N ILE A 172 -3.62 2.22 6.16
CA ILE A 172 -2.66 2.88 5.26
C ILE A 172 -3.16 2.67 3.83
N VAL A 173 -3.23 3.76 3.05
CA VAL A 173 -3.53 3.72 1.62
C VAL A 173 -2.34 4.26 0.85
N LEU A 174 -1.78 3.43 -0.02
CA LEU A 174 -0.52 3.65 -0.74
C LEU A 174 -0.75 4.27 -2.13
N GLY A 175 -1.50 5.36 -2.21
CA GLY A 175 -1.66 6.17 -3.41
C GLY A 175 -2.72 5.69 -4.41
N ASP A 176 -2.86 6.46 -5.48
CA ASP A 176 -3.89 6.33 -6.51
C ASP A 176 -5.29 6.23 -5.91
N LEU A 177 -5.63 7.25 -5.12
CA LEU A 177 -6.88 7.33 -4.36
C LEU A 177 -8.07 7.47 -5.30
N THR A 178 -7.90 8.29 -6.33
CA THR A 178 -8.84 8.48 -7.44
C THR A 178 -8.11 8.38 -8.77
N ASP A 179 -8.84 8.28 -9.88
CA ASP A 179 -8.29 8.17 -11.23
C ASP A 179 -8.36 9.54 -11.91
N ASP A 180 -7.40 10.42 -11.62
CA ASP A 180 -7.29 11.80 -12.16
C ASP A 180 -8.48 12.73 -11.82
N ASP A 181 -9.36 12.35 -10.89
CA ASP A 181 -10.53 13.17 -10.50
C ASP A 181 -10.57 13.45 -8.98
N PRO A 182 -9.95 14.55 -8.52
CA PRO A 182 -9.94 14.91 -7.10
C PRO A 182 -11.33 15.30 -6.56
N SER A 183 -12.35 15.48 -7.40
CA SER A 183 -13.72 15.70 -6.93
C SER A 183 -14.31 14.47 -6.23
N LEU A 184 -13.71 13.30 -6.41
CA LEU A 184 -14.10 12.04 -5.76
C LEU A 184 -13.43 11.81 -4.39
N HIS A 185 -12.47 12.63 -3.97
CA HIS A 185 -11.84 12.53 -2.64
C HIS A 185 -12.87 12.46 -1.49
N PRO A 186 -13.91 13.31 -1.43
CA PRO A 186 -14.93 13.19 -0.39
C PRO A 186 -15.69 11.86 -0.42
N ALA A 187 -15.89 11.26 -1.60
CA ALA A 187 -16.59 9.99 -1.72
C ALA A 187 -15.73 8.84 -1.18
N LEU A 188 -14.43 8.84 -1.45
CA LEU A 188 -13.48 7.88 -0.87
C LEU A 188 -13.43 8.01 0.67
N VAL A 189 -13.25 9.23 1.19
CA VAL A 189 -13.22 9.47 2.64
C VAL A 189 -14.51 8.99 3.31
N ALA A 190 -15.68 9.20 2.68
CA ALA A 190 -16.96 8.72 3.20
C ALA A 190 -17.13 7.19 3.13
N ALA A 191 -16.39 6.52 2.25
CA ALA A 191 -16.42 5.06 2.12
C ALA A 191 -15.50 4.36 3.13
N LEU A 192 -14.47 5.04 3.62
CA LEU A 192 -13.53 4.51 4.61
C LEU A 192 -14.19 4.41 6.01
N ASP A 193 -13.70 3.48 6.83
CA ASP A 193 -14.18 3.32 8.21
C ASP A 193 -13.80 4.55 9.05
N PRO A 194 -14.78 5.28 9.63
CA PRO A 194 -14.51 6.47 10.43
C PRO A 194 -13.92 6.16 11.82
N TRP A 195 -13.93 4.91 12.26
CA TRP A 195 -13.49 4.52 13.61
C TRP A 195 -11.98 4.25 13.72
N MET A 196 -11.29 4.20 12.59
CA MET A 196 -9.87 3.95 12.49
C MET A 196 -9.17 5.14 11.85
N PRO A 197 -8.00 5.58 12.37
CA PRO A 197 -7.18 6.56 11.66
C PRO A 197 -6.66 5.96 10.34
N TRP A 198 -6.69 6.76 9.29
CA TRP A 198 -6.15 6.42 8.00
C TRP A 198 -4.98 7.32 7.65
N LEU A 199 -3.88 6.74 7.22
CA LEU A 199 -2.72 7.42 6.68
C LEU A 199 -2.69 7.22 5.17
N PHE A 200 -2.26 8.24 4.45
CA PHE A 200 -2.28 8.23 3.00
C PHE A 200 -0.91 8.57 2.42
N VAL A 201 -0.62 7.99 1.28
CA VAL A 201 0.47 8.37 0.38
C VAL A 201 -0.19 8.84 -0.91
N PRO A 202 0.25 9.92 -1.56
CA PRO A 202 -0.25 10.26 -2.89
C PRO A 202 0.30 9.29 -3.95
N GLY A 203 -0.48 9.04 -5.00
CA GLY A 203 -0.07 8.33 -6.19
C GLY A 203 -0.04 9.23 -7.42
N ASN A 204 0.32 8.69 -8.57
CA ASN A 204 0.44 9.48 -9.79
C ASN A 204 -0.91 9.94 -10.35
N HIS A 205 -2.01 9.29 -10.00
CA HIS A 205 -3.38 9.71 -10.32
C HIS A 205 -3.98 10.69 -9.30
N ASP A 206 -3.27 11.00 -8.22
CA ASP A 206 -3.68 12.01 -7.22
C ASP A 206 -3.09 13.40 -7.51
N VAL A 207 -2.30 13.54 -8.57
CA VAL A 207 -1.71 14.79 -9.03
C VAL A 207 -2.78 15.71 -9.58
N ASP A 208 -2.76 16.98 -9.15
CA ASP A 208 -3.71 17.99 -9.61
C ASP A 208 -3.64 18.18 -11.13
N VAL A 209 -4.81 18.14 -11.78
CA VAL A 209 -4.91 18.31 -13.24
C VAL A 209 -4.36 19.66 -13.65
N GLY A 210 -3.35 19.63 -14.53
CA GLY A 210 -2.70 20.83 -15.03
C GLY A 210 -1.60 21.38 -14.15
N ALA A 211 -1.14 20.65 -13.12
CA ALA A 211 0.04 20.97 -12.37
C ALA A 211 1.25 21.16 -13.32
N THR A 212 1.97 22.24 -13.14
CA THR A 212 3.14 22.59 -13.97
C THR A 212 4.46 22.38 -13.23
N SER A 213 4.39 22.13 -11.95
CA SER A 213 5.53 21.83 -11.09
C SER A 213 5.13 20.81 -10.02
N ASP A 214 6.11 20.11 -9.52
CA ASP A 214 5.94 19.16 -8.42
C ASP A 214 5.44 19.84 -7.13
N ALA A 215 5.87 21.08 -6.89
CA ALA A 215 5.50 21.84 -5.70
C ALA A 215 4.00 22.20 -5.61
N ASP A 216 3.31 22.26 -6.75
CA ASP A 216 1.89 22.65 -6.85
C ASP A 216 1.00 21.44 -7.25
N SER A 217 1.53 20.24 -7.17
CA SER A 217 0.90 19.06 -7.75
C SER A 217 -0.09 18.33 -6.82
N LEU A 218 -0.14 18.68 -5.54
CA LEU A 218 -0.90 17.95 -4.52
C LEU A 218 -1.81 18.84 -3.66
N ASP A 219 -2.23 20.00 -4.17
CA ASP A 219 -3.10 20.93 -3.43
C ASP A 219 -4.47 20.33 -3.09
N ALA A 220 -5.07 19.59 -4.02
CA ALA A 220 -6.35 18.91 -3.78
C ALA A 220 -6.19 17.73 -2.80
N TYR A 221 -5.14 16.95 -2.96
CA TYR A 221 -4.79 15.87 -2.03
C TYR A 221 -4.63 16.40 -0.60
N GLY A 222 -3.77 17.42 -0.40
CA GLY A 222 -3.43 17.98 0.90
C GLY A 222 -4.64 18.48 1.71
N ARG A 223 -5.70 18.94 1.02
CA ARG A 223 -6.94 19.40 1.68
C ARG A 223 -7.75 18.28 2.33
N HIS A 224 -7.67 17.06 1.82
CA HIS A 224 -8.48 15.93 2.26
C HIS A 224 -7.69 14.89 3.05
N PHE A 225 -6.45 14.64 2.67
CA PHE A 225 -5.65 13.52 3.17
C PHE A 225 -4.46 13.93 4.05
N GLY A 226 -4.13 15.22 4.06
CA GLY A 226 -3.07 15.77 4.90
C GLY A 226 -1.73 15.89 4.19
N PRO A 227 -0.61 15.87 4.95
CA PRO A 227 0.71 16.05 4.38
C PRO A 227 1.12 14.88 3.49
N ASP A 228 1.80 15.19 2.40
CA ASP A 228 2.37 14.24 1.43
C ASP A 228 3.56 13.43 2.00
N THR A 229 4.16 13.95 3.05
CA THR A 229 5.32 13.38 3.73
C THR A 229 5.10 13.48 5.22
N HIS A 230 5.00 12.33 5.91
CA HIS A 230 4.72 12.32 7.35
C HIS A 230 5.18 11.03 8.01
N ALA A 231 5.09 10.99 9.34
CA ALA A 231 5.43 9.82 10.14
C ALA A 231 4.40 9.57 11.24
N TRP A 232 4.34 8.31 11.69
CA TRP A 232 3.43 7.84 12.71
C TRP A 232 4.10 6.75 13.54
N GLU A 233 4.02 6.83 14.86
CA GLU A 233 4.64 5.83 15.73
C GLU A 233 3.60 4.98 16.44
N GLU A 234 3.75 3.66 16.34
CA GLU A 234 3.01 2.66 17.12
C GLU A 234 3.97 1.83 17.97
N GLN A 235 3.43 1.05 18.93
CA GLN A 235 4.28 0.24 19.81
C GLN A 235 5.10 -0.80 19.03
N GLY A 236 4.55 -1.38 17.97
CA GLY A 236 5.19 -2.44 17.17
C GLY A 236 6.07 -1.93 16.04
N ALA A 237 5.77 -0.77 15.48
CA ALA A 237 6.46 -0.22 14.31
C ALA A 237 6.43 1.31 14.30
N THR A 238 7.33 1.89 13.53
CA THR A 238 7.29 3.29 13.11
C THR A 238 7.02 3.33 11.62
N TYR A 239 6.06 4.13 11.20
CA TYR A 239 5.67 4.33 9.80
C TYR A 239 6.20 5.67 9.33
N VAL A 240 6.84 5.68 8.17
CA VAL A 240 7.27 6.87 7.42
C VAL A 240 6.62 6.78 6.06
N LEU A 241 5.80 7.75 5.72
CA LEU A 241 5.05 7.78 4.47
C LEU A 241 5.55 8.93 3.62
N LEU A 242 5.89 8.60 2.37
CA LEU A 242 6.60 9.50 1.46
C LEU A 242 5.85 9.57 0.13
N ASP A 243 5.62 10.78 -0.34
CA ASP A 243 5.34 11.02 -1.75
C ASP A 243 6.57 10.66 -2.58
N ASP A 244 6.41 9.77 -3.52
CA ASP A 244 7.47 9.37 -4.43
C ASP A 244 7.13 9.62 -5.91
N VAL A 245 6.13 10.47 -6.15
CA VAL A 245 5.73 10.89 -7.49
C VAL A 245 6.36 12.23 -7.82
N ILE A 246 7.33 12.23 -8.71
CA ILE A 246 7.95 13.46 -9.18
C ILE A 246 7.32 13.87 -10.51
N VAL A 247 6.54 14.95 -10.49
CA VAL A 247 5.89 15.52 -11.69
C VAL A 247 6.92 16.11 -12.63
N ARG A 248 6.81 15.75 -13.91
CA ARG A 248 7.67 16.26 -14.98
C ARG A 248 6.87 17.17 -15.91
N PRO A 249 7.37 18.37 -16.23
CA PRO A 249 6.69 19.27 -17.16
C PRO A 249 6.81 18.84 -18.64
N ASP A 250 7.47 17.72 -18.93
CA ASP A 250 7.77 17.25 -20.29
C ASP A 250 6.60 16.44 -20.90
N PRO A 251 6.27 16.64 -22.19
CA PRO A 251 5.10 16.02 -22.83
C PRO A 251 5.21 14.51 -23.08
N GLY A 252 6.24 13.83 -22.59
CA GLY A 252 6.48 12.39 -22.87
C GLY A 252 6.12 11.43 -21.74
N THR A 253 6.41 11.81 -20.51
CA THR A 253 6.03 11.08 -19.28
C THR A 253 5.72 12.10 -18.21
N ALA A 254 4.48 12.12 -17.75
CA ALA A 254 4.02 13.13 -16.80
C ALA A 254 4.72 13.06 -15.43
N TYR A 255 5.29 11.92 -15.07
CA TYR A 255 5.98 11.70 -13.78
C TYR A 255 7.11 10.67 -13.86
N ILE A 256 7.87 10.56 -12.77
CA ILE A 256 8.83 9.48 -12.48
C ILE A 256 8.85 9.25 -10.97
N GLY A 257 9.10 8.02 -10.55
CA GLY A 257 9.39 7.71 -9.14
C GLY A 257 10.67 8.39 -8.65
N GLY A 258 10.66 8.91 -7.44
CA GLY A 258 11.79 9.59 -6.83
C GLY A 258 11.38 10.36 -5.60
N PHE A 259 12.33 11.07 -4.98
CA PHE A 259 12.07 11.88 -3.80
C PHE A 259 12.61 13.30 -3.98
N ARG A 260 11.95 14.24 -3.31
CA ARG A 260 12.41 15.65 -3.24
C ARG A 260 13.47 15.82 -2.17
N GLU A 261 14.25 16.89 -2.30
CA GLU A 261 15.29 17.24 -1.31
C GLU A 261 14.72 17.54 0.09
N ASP A 262 13.53 18.09 0.17
CA ASP A 262 12.84 18.36 1.44
C ASP A 262 12.47 17.08 2.18
N GLN A 263 12.06 16.02 1.46
CA GLN A 263 11.78 14.71 2.02
C GLN A 263 13.06 14.05 2.56
N PHE A 264 14.16 14.18 1.84
CA PHE A 264 15.47 13.76 2.37
C PHE A 264 15.86 14.54 3.62
N ALA A 265 15.63 15.85 3.65
CA ALA A 265 15.88 16.67 4.85
C ALA A 265 15.02 16.21 6.03
N PHE A 266 13.75 15.86 5.80
CA PHE A 266 12.88 15.26 6.82
C PHE A 266 13.44 13.93 7.32
N LEU A 267 13.84 13.02 6.43
CA LEU A 267 14.40 11.72 6.79
C LEU A 267 15.69 11.88 7.62
N GLU A 268 16.60 12.77 7.18
CA GLU A 268 17.85 13.07 7.88
C GLU A 268 17.61 13.69 9.27
N ALA A 269 16.53 14.46 9.45
CA ALA A 269 16.15 15.01 10.75
C ALA A 269 15.41 13.99 11.63
N TYR A 270 14.56 13.14 11.06
CA TYR A 270 13.67 12.25 11.81
C TYR A 270 14.31 10.90 12.17
N LEU A 271 14.96 10.22 11.20
CA LEU A 271 15.48 8.87 11.41
C LEU A 271 16.47 8.75 12.58
N PRO A 272 17.37 9.71 12.85
CA PRO A 272 18.25 9.68 14.02
C PRO A 272 17.52 9.70 15.36
N THR A 273 16.27 10.14 15.39
CA THR A 273 15.45 10.17 16.62
C THR A 273 14.80 8.83 16.94
N LEU A 274 14.88 7.85 16.05
CA LEU A 274 14.20 6.57 16.16
C LEU A 274 15.03 5.52 16.89
N SER A 275 14.33 4.63 17.60
CA SER A 275 14.94 3.43 18.16
C SER A 275 15.22 2.40 17.07
N ARG A 276 16.46 1.95 16.95
CA ARG A 276 16.88 0.90 16.01
C ARG A 276 16.31 -0.49 16.33
N ALA A 277 15.74 -0.68 17.51
CA ALA A 277 15.13 -1.96 17.91
C ALA A 277 13.68 -2.13 17.41
N ARG A 278 13.08 -1.07 16.87
CA ARG A 278 11.71 -1.08 16.35
C ARG A 278 11.72 -1.31 14.85
N LEU A 279 10.70 -1.98 14.33
CA LEU A 279 10.49 -2.10 12.89
C LEU A 279 10.21 -0.72 12.29
N LEU A 280 10.95 -0.37 11.26
CA LEU A 280 10.72 0.81 10.44
C LEU A 280 9.98 0.38 9.17
N VAL A 281 8.80 0.91 8.96
CA VAL A 281 7.99 0.70 7.75
C VAL A 281 8.02 1.98 6.92
N VAL A 282 8.48 1.90 5.69
CA VAL A 282 8.45 3.02 4.74
C VAL A 282 7.40 2.71 3.69
N GLY A 283 6.37 3.55 3.61
CA GLY A 283 5.30 3.47 2.62
C GLY A 283 5.48 4.51 1.53
N MET A 284 5.31 4.11 0.29
CA MET A 284 5.37 4.92 -0.92
C MET A 284 4.40 4.37 -1.96
N HIS A 285 4.18 5.08 -3.07
CA HIS A 285 3.28 4.58 -4.11
C HIS A 285 4.02 3.75 -5.17
N ILE A 286 5.02 4.32 -5.82
CA ILE A 286 5.75 3.68 -6.92
C ILE A 286 6.78 2.71 -6.36
N PRO A 287 6.80 1.43 -6.77
CA PRO A 287 7.83 0.51 -6.31
C PRO A 287 9.23 0.93 -6.80
N LEU A 288 10.25 0.71 -5.96
CA LEU A 288 11.64 1.07 -6.28
C LEU A 288 12.16 0.38 -7.57
N PHE A 289 11.55 -0.79 -7.90
CA PHE A 289 11.79 -1.52 -9.14
C PHE A 289 10.48 -2.10 -9.66
N GLU A 290 9.92 -1.49 -10.71
CA GLU A 290 8.66 -1.96 -11.27
C GLU A 290 8.83 -3.22 -12.13
N ALA A 291 9.68 -3.14 -13.15
CA ALA A 291 9.96 -4.26 -14.04
C ALA A 291 11.38 -4.15 -14.65
N PRO A 292 12.03 -5.27 -15.01
CA PRO A 292 13.32 -5.25 -15.67
C PRO A 292 13.28 -4.42 -16.96
N GLY A 293 14.21 -3.47 -17.09
CA GLY A 293 14.36 -2.62 -18.29
C GLY A 293 13.42 -1.41 -18.36
N ARG A 294 12.61 -1.16 -17.33
CA ARG A 294 11.87 0.09 -17.16
C ARG A 294 12.62 1.02 -16.20
N ASP A 295 12.87 2.24 -16.64
CA ASP A 295 13.40 3.33 -15.83
C ASP A 295 12.20 4.09 -15.22
N SER A 296 11.63 3.50 -14.15
CA SER A 296 10.46 4.02 -13.48
C SER A 296 10.77 4.82 -12.21
N PHE A 297 12.01 4.74 -11.73
CA PHE A 297 12.43 5.38 -10.49
C PHE A 297 13.84 5.99 -10.63
N ARG A 298 14.10 7.15 -10.04
CA ARG A 298 15.42 7.81 -10.04
C ARG A 298 16.43 6.99 -9.24
N ASP A 299 17.47 6.50 -9.90
CA ASP A 299 18.52 5.68 -9.27
C ASP A 299 19.18 6.38 -8.08
N ALA A 300 19.53 7.67 -8.23
CA ALA A 300 20.19 8.44 -7.17
C ALA A 300 19.34 8.58 -5.92
N ASP A 301 18.03 8.75 -6.07
CA ASP A 301 17.10 8.88 -4.95
C ASP A 301 16.92 7.55 -4.22
N ARG A 302 16.82 6.45 -4.98
CA ARG A 302 16.79 5.09 -4.43
C ARG A 302 18.06 4.76 -3.65
N GLU A 303 19.24 5.03 -4.22
CA GLU A 303 20.53 4.81 -3.55
C GLU A 303 20.65 5.64 -2.26
N ARG A 304 20.19 6.89 -2.27
CA ARG A 304 20.21 7.75 -1.09
C ARG A 304 19.23 7.25 -0.01
N LEU A 305 18.03 6.81 -0.39
CA LEU A 305 17.09 6.19 0.54
C LEU A 305 17.71 4.94 1.18
N PHE A 306 18.32 4.05 0.39
CA PHE A 306 18.99 2.86 0.90
C PHE A 306 20.09 3.21 1.89
N ALA A 307 20.92 4.22 1.58
CA ALA A 307 21.99 4.66 2.48
C ALA A 307 21.48 5.24 3.82
N LEU A 308 20.29 5.83 3.84
CA LEU A 308 19.66 6.30 5.09
C LEU A 308 19.04 5.16 5.91
N LEU A 309 18.67 4.06 5.26
CA LEU A 309 17.99 2.92 5.89
C LEU A 309 18.95 1.79 6.30
N ASP A 310 20.15 1.70 5.75
CA ASP A 310 21.05 0.54 5.92
C ASP A 310 21.53 0.32 7.37
N ASP A 311 21.51 1.36 8.18
CA ASP A 311 21.76 1.32 9.63
C ASP A 311 20.59 0.73 10.45
N PHE A 312 19.40 0.55 9.86
CA PHE A 312 18.25 -0.03 10.55
C PHE A 312 18.20 -1.54 10.35
N PRO A 313 18.27 -2.35 11.42
CA PRO A 313 18.29 -3.82 11.30
C PRO A 313 16.94 -4.39 10.86
N HIS A 314 15.86 -3.61 10.98
CA HIS A 314 14.50 -4.05 10.73
C HIS A 314 13.77 -2.99 9.90
N VAL A 315 13.68 -3.21 8.59
CA VAL A 315 13.00 -2.33 7.65
C VAL A 315 12.07 -3.16 6.77
N LEU A 316 10.89 -2.61 6.49
CA LEU A 316 9.94 -3.09 5.49
C LEU A 316 9.54 -1.92 4.60
N LEU A 317 9.62 -2.10 3.28
CA LEU A 317 9.05 -1.16 2.32
C LEU A 317 7.68 -1.67 1.86
N LEU A 318 6.73 -0.74 1.72
CA LEU A 318 5.40 -0.98 1.19
C LEU A 318 5.19 -0.07 -0.02
N SER A 319 4.77 -0.64 -1.15
CA SER A 319 4.46 0.10 -2.39
C SER A 319 3.16 -0.38 -3.03
N GLY A 320 2.62 0.37 -3.99
CA GLY A 320 1.40 0.09 -4.76
C GLY A 320 1.63 0.14 -6.27
N HIS A 321 0.80 0.91 -7.01
CA HIS A 321 0.99 1.33 -8.40
C HIS A 321 0.87 0.24 -9.46
N SER A 322 1.42 -0.94 -9.21
CA SER A 322 1.58 -1.95 -10.27
C SER A 322 0.34 -2.79 -10.54
N HIS A 323 -0.72 -2.66 -9.74
CA HIS A 323 -1.89 -3.54 -9.76
C HIS A 323 -1.51 -5.03 -9.83
N ALA A 324 -0.52 -5.41 -9.01
CA ALA A 324 -0.01 -6.78 -8.93
C ALA A 324 0.58 -7.05 -7.55
N GLN A 325 0.49 -8.31 -7.11
CA GLN A 325 1.15 -8.75 -5.88
C GLN A 325 2.62 -9.10 -6.15
N ARG A 326 3.54 -8.47 -5.43
CA ARG A 326 4.97 -8.79 -5.60
C ARG A 326 5.73 -8.66 -4.29
N HIS A 327 6.71 -9.55 -4.13
CA HIS A 327 7.70 -9.47 -3.08
C HIS A 327 9.09 -9.30 -3.69
N HIS A 328 9.72 -8.18 -3.38
CA HIS A 328 11.10 -7.90 -3.77
C HIS A 328 12.00 -8.01 -2.54
N PHE A 329 13.19 -8.57 -2.74
CA PHE A 329 14.21 -8.65 -1.70
C PHE A 329 15.47 -8.00 -2.25
N HIS A 330 15.71 -6.77 -1.83
CA HIS A 330 16.85 -5.98 -2.27
C HIS A 330 18.10 -6.44 -1.56
N ASP A 331 19.17 -6.58 -2.32
CA ASP A 331 20.50 -6.95 -1.86
C ASP A 331 21.58 -6.11 -2.58
N ALA A 332 22.83 -6.51 -2.48
CA ALA A 332 23.93 -5.80 -3.12
C ALA A 332 23.79 -5.68 -4.65
N SER A 333 23.01 -6.56 -5.30
CA SER A 333 22.78 -6.48 -6.75
C SER A 333 21.81 -5.35 -7.13
N THR A 334 21.01 -4.87 -6.19
CA THR A 334 20.10 -3.75 -6.36
C THR A 334 20.57 -2.47 -5.65
N GLY A 335 21.79 -2.49 -5.07
CA GLY A 335 22.37 -1.35 -4.35
C GLY A 335 22.06 -1.31 -2.85
N TRP A 336 21.41 -2.33 -2.29
CA TRP A 336 21.20 -2.43 -0.85
C TRP A 336 22.41 -3.03 -0.15
N HIS A 337 22.93 -2.36 0.90
CA HIS A 337 24.14 -2.76 1.63
C HIS A 337 23.89 -3.11 3.10
N GLY A 338 22.62 -3.12 3.55
CA GLY A 338 22.27 -3.55 4.90
C GLY A 338 22.61 -5.02 5.18
N THR A 339 22.56 -5.42 6.44
CA THR A 339 23.00 -6.74 6.90
C THR A 339 22.12 -7.91 6.46
N THR A 340 20.88 -7.63 6.12
CA THR A 340 19.89 -8.61 5.62
C THR A 340 19.21 -8.04 4.37
N PRO A 341 18.72 -8.88 3.46
CA PRO A 341 17.93 -8.39 2.34
C PRO A 341 16.77 -7.52 2.81
N LEU A 342 16.60 -6.35 2.17
CA LEU A 342 15.49 -5.46 2.44
C LEU A 342 14.26 -5.95 1.70
N HIS A 343 13.19 -6.21 2.43
CA HIS A 343 11.93 -6.63 1.84
C HIS A 343 11.11 -5.41 1.42
N GLU A 344 10.71 -5.37 0.16
CA GLU A 344 9.67 -4.51 -0.38
C GLU A 344 8.47 -5.37 -0.75
N TYR A 345 7.31 -5.06 -0.20
CA TYR A 345 6.04 -5.68 -0.56
C TYR A 345 5.23 -4.70 -1.40
N ASN A 346 5.09 -5.01 -2.68
CA ASN A 346 4.21 -4.31 -3.60
C ASN A 346 2.81 -4.89 -3.41
N VAL A 347 1.95 -4.09 -2.81
CA VAL A 347 0.60 -4.45 -2.41
C VAL A 347 -0.31 -4.43 -3.63
N GLY A 348 -1.15 -5.43 -3.78
CA GLY A 348 -2.15 -5.46 -4.84
C GLY A 348 -3.19 -4.37 -4.71
N ALA A 349 -3.82 -4.03 -5.81
CA ALA A 349 -4.79 -2.95 -5.88
C ALA A 349 -6.12 -3.30 -5.21
N ALA A 350 -6.67 -2.37 -4.44
CA ALA A 350 -8.01 -2.47 -3.88
C ALA A 350 -9.09 -2.42 -4.97
N SER A 351 -8.85 -1.65 -6.05
CA SER A 351 -9.67 -1.66 -7.26
C SER A 351 -9.44 -2.88 -8.16
N GLY A 352 -8.42 -3.69 -7.85
CA GLY A 352 -7.98 -4.79 -8.71
C GLY A 352 -7.58 -4.31 -10.10
N ALA A 353 -8.34 -4.70 -11.12
CA ALA A 353 -8.17 -4.24 -12.50
C ALA A 353 -9.05 -3.00 -12.78
N TYR A 354 -8.93 -1.94 -11.99
CA TYR A 354 -9.63 -0.66 -12.19
C TYR A 354 -11.16 -0.76 -12.15
N TRP A 355 -11.74 -1.65 -11.33
CA TRP A 355 -13.19 -1.91 -11.30
C TRP A 355 -13.73 -2.26 -12.70
N SER A 356 -13.01 -3.07 -13.44
CA SER A 356 -13.35 -3.47 -14.82
C SER A 356 -13.70 -4.96 -14.93
N GLY A 357 -14.20 -5.37 -16.08
CA GLY A 357 -14.64 -6.72 -16.39
C GLY A 357 -16.15 -6.91 -16.27
N VAL A 358 -16.60 -8.16 -16.42
CA VAL A 358 -18.02 -8.52 -16.32
C VAL A 358 -18.48 -8.36 -14.86
N GLU A 359 -19.66 -7.75 -14.68
CA GLU A 359 -20.28 -7.61 -13.37
C GLU A 359 -20.81 -8.96 -12.84
N ASP A 360 -20.69 -9.14 -11.53
CA ASP A 360 -21.30 -10.25 -10.80
C ASP A 360 -22.81 -10.04 -10.57
N GLU A 361 -23.47 -10.97 -9.85
CA GLU A 361 -24.90 -10.87 -9.50
C GLU A 361 -25.23 -9.64 -8.62
N ALA A 362 -24.25 -9.08 -7.93
CA ALA A 362 -24.40 -7.87 -7.13
C ALA A 362 -24.16 -6.59 -7.94
N GLY A 363 -23.83 -6.71 -9.23
CA GLY A 363 -23.50 -5.61 -10.13
C GLY A 363 -22.14 -4.97 -9.79
N ILE A 364 -21.19 -5.77 -9.31
CA ILE A 364 -19.82 -5.34 -9.05
C ILE A 364 -18.92 -5.99 -10.10
N PRO A 365 -18.07 -5.24 -10.84
CA PRO A 365 -17.15 -5.80 -11.81
C PRO A 365 -16.18 -6.81 -11.18
N ASP A 366 -15.74 -7.81 -11.92
CA ASP A 366 -14.83 -8.86 -11.42
C ASP A 366 -13.52 -8.33 -10.84
N ALA A 367 -12.97 -7.30 -11.45
CA ALA A 367 -11.80 -6.56 -10.97
C ALA A 367 -10.58 -7.45 -10.62
N THR A 368 -10.42 -8.61 -11.28
CA THR A 368 -9.22 -9.44 -11.09
C THR A 368 -8.01 -8.75 -11.71
N MET A 369 -6.93 -8.58 -10.93
CA MET A 369 -5.68 -8.02 -11.43
C MET A 369 -5.09 -8.84 -12.57
N ALA A 370 -4.32 -8.20 -13.46
CA ALA A 370 -3.75 -8.86 -14.64
C ALA A 370 -2.79 -10.02 -14.31
N ASP A 371 -2.23 -10.09 -13.11
CA ASP A 371 -1.41 -11.18 -12.60
C ASP A 371 -2.23 -12.35 -12.02
N GLY A 372 -3.56 -12.22 -11.95
CA GLY A 372 -4.49 -13.23 -11.44
C GLY A 372 -4.83 -13.11 -9.96
N THR A 373 -4.37 -12.09 -9.27
CA THR A 373 -4.78 -11.83 -7.90
C THR A 373 -6.15 -11.14 -7.88
N PRO A 374 -7.13 -11.59 -7.10
CA PRO A 374 -8.36 -10.84 -6.88
C PRO A 374 -8.08 -9.50 -6.19
N ASN A 375 -8.93 -8.50 -6.41
CA ASN A 375 -8.88 -7.25 -5.65
C ASN A 375 -9.04 -7.50 -4.13
N GLY A 376 -8.56 -6.56 -3.30
CA GLY A 376 -8.61 -6.76 -1.86
C GLY A 376 -7.72 -5.80 -1.07
N HIS A 377 -7.24 -6.29 0.06
CA HIS A 377 -6.35 -5.54 0.95
C HIS A 377 -5.34 -6.46 1.63
N ALA A 378 -4.24 -5.88 2.08
CA ALA A 378 -3.29 -6.61 2.92
C ALA A 378 -3.57 -6.36 4.41
N ILE A 379 -3.27 -7.36 5.22
CA ILE A 379 -3.19 -7.23 6.68
C ILE A 379 -1.72 -7.35 7.08
N PHE A 380 -1.22 -6.30 7.69
CA PHE A 380 0.12 -6.24 8.24
C PHE A 380 0.05 -6.30 9.77
N ARG A 381 0.85 -7.16 10.40
CA ARG A 381 0.97 -7.27 11.85
C ARG A 381 2.43 -7.16 12.25
N PRO A 382 2.86 -6.01 12.82
CA PRO A 382 4.20 -5.90 13.38
C PRO A 382 4.33 -6.81 14.60
N GLY A 383 5.47 -7.48 14.70
CA GLY A 383 5.82 -8.38 15.81
C GLY A 383 6.97 -7.86 16.67
N ARG A 384 7.41 -8.69 17.61
CA ARG A 384 8.57 -8.34 18.46
C ARG A 384 9.88 -8.52 17.70
N GLY A 385 10.87 -7.65 17.98
CA GLY A 385 12.22 -7.76 17.43
C GLY A 385 12.26 -7.58 15.92
N GLY A 386 11.42 -6.70 15.38
CA GLY A 386 11.39 -6.39 13.96
C GLY A 386 10.72 -7.44 13.07
N ASN A 387 10.21 -8.53 13.64
CA ASN A 387 9.42 -9.52 12.90
C ASN A 387 8.06 -8.93 12.51
N TYR A 388 7.45 -9.50 11.48
CA TYR A 388 6.10 -9.13 11.05
C TYR A 388 5.42 -10.29 10.32
N VAL A 389 4.11 -10.16 10.18
CA VAL A 389 3.25 -11.06 9.39
C VAL A 389 2.54 -10.23 8.34
N LEU A 390 2.52 -10.71 7.11
CA LEU A 390 1.73 -10.21 6.01
C LEU A 390 0.70 -11.25 5.59
N ASP A 391 -0.46 -10.78 5.18
CA ASP A 391 -1.53 -11.60 4.63
C ASP A 391 -2.29 -10.79 3.57
N TRP A 392 -2.71 -11.44 2.50
CA TRP A 392 -3.60 -10.85 1.50
C TRP A 392 -5.02 -11.32 1.74
N ARG A 393 -5.97 -10.41 1.71
CA ARG A 393 -7.39 -10.67 1.84
C ARG A 393 -8.12 -10.28 0.57
N PRO A 394 -8.45 -11.25 -0.30
CA PRO A 394 -9.31 -11.01 -1.44
C PRO A 394 -10.67 -10.46 -0.98
N ALA A 395 -11.17 -9.45 -1.64
CA ALA A 395 -12.47 -8.88 -1.32
C ALA A 395 -13.62 -9.83 -1.64
N ARG A 396 -13.44 -10.69 -2.66
CA ARG A 396 -14.46 -11.63 -3.11
C ARG A 396 -13.97 -13.07 -3.04
N VAL A 397 -14.14 -13.67 -1.89
CA VAL A 397 -14.05 -15.12 -1.75
C VAL A 397 -15.45 -15.64 -1.45
N HIS A 398 -16.09 -16.19 -2.46
CA HIS A 398 -17.34 -16.90 -2.24
C HIS A 398 -17.04 -18.23 -1.56
N ALA A 399 -17.61 -18.46 -0.38
CA ALA A 399 -17.39 -19.66 0.42
C ALA A 399 -17.69 -20.97 -0.36
N ASP A 400 -18.47 -20.86 -1.42
CA ASP A 400 -18.90 -21.97 -2.28
C ASP A 400 -18.06 -22.11 -3.56
N ASP A 401 -17.10 -21.22 -3.85
CA ASP A 401 -16.19 -21.39 -4.98
C ASP A 401 -15.04 -22.34 -4.62
N PRO A 402 -15.02 -23.56 -5.20
CA PRO A 402 -13.98 -24.53 -4.89
C PRO A 402 -12.62 -24.15 -5.48
N LEU A 403 -12.58 -23.21 -6.41
CA LEU A 403 -11.40 -22.83 -7.19
C LEU A 403 -10.67 -21.62 -6.62
N ILE A 404 -11.36 -20.77 -5.86
CA ILE A 404 -10.81 -19.53 -5.30
C ILE A 404 -11.01 -19.54 -3.79
N ASN A 405 -9.94 -19.31 -3.05
CA ASN A 405 -9.99 -19.10 -1.60
C ASN A 405 -9.08 -17.93 -1.20
N GLU A 406 -8.99 -17.68 0.10
CA GLU A 406 -8.19 -16.57 0.64
C GLU A 406 -6.70 -16.62 0.28
N ALA A 407 -6.16 -17.80 -0.09
CA ALA A 407 -4.73 -17.98 -0.30
C ALA A 407 -4.33 -18.19 -1.75
N MET A 408 -5.22 -18.75 -2.56
CA MET A 408 -4.91 -19.09 -3.95
C MET A 408 -6.15 -19.30 -4.83
N ALA A 409 -5.96 -19.12 -6.13
CA ALA A 409 -6.89 -19.53 -7.16
C ALA A 409 -6.32 -20.72 -7.96
N LEU A 410 -7.18 -21.67 -8.32
CA LEU A 410 -6.82 -22.83 -9.13
C LEU A 410 -7.46 -22.77 -10.52
N HIS A 411 -6.72 -23.24 -11.52
CA HIS A 411 -7.24 -23.49 -12.85
C HIS A 411 -6.81 -24.87 -13.34
N ALA A 412 -7.75 -25.65 -13.83
CA ALA A 412 -7.49 -26.93 -14.51
C ALA A 412 -8.46 -27.09 -15.69
N PRO A 413 -8.07 -27.72 -16.80
CA PRO A 413 -9.00 -28.13 -17.85
C PRO A 413 -10.08 -29.03 -17.25
N LYS A 414 -11.33 -28.85 -17.69
CA LYS A 414 -12.45 -29.64 -17.17
C LYS A 414 -12.42 -31.07 -17.67
N VAL A 415 -11.98 -31.29 -18.91
CA VAL A 415 -11.98 -32.60 -19.55
C VAL A 415 -10.67 -32.85 -20.27
N LEU A 416 -10.10 -34.03 -20.08
CA LEU A 416 -8.92 -34.52 -20.82
C LEU A 416 -9.21 -35.91 -21.40
N ARG A 417 -8.57 -36.21 -22.52
CA ARG A 417 -8.66 -37.53 -23.15
C ARG A 417 -7.68 -38.50 -22.50
N GLN A 418 -8.15 -39.69 -22.09
CA GLN A 418 -7.29 -40.74 -21.55
C GLN A 418 -6.21 -41.13 -22.59
N GLY A 419 -4.98 -41.33 -22.14
CA GLY A 419 -3.83 -41.70 -22.98
C GLY A 419 -3.30 -40.61 -23.88
N SER A 420 -3.85 -39.40 -23.85
CA SER A 420 -3.30 -38.26 -24.58
C SER A 420 -1.95 -37.82 -23.99
N TRP A 421 -1.16 -37.09 -24.77
CA TRP A 421 0.09 -36.50 -24.26
C TRP A 421 -0.20 -35.60 -23.07
N PRO A 422 0.48 -35.74 -21.91
CA PRO A 422 0.19 -35.00 -20.70
C PRO A 422 0.73 -33.55 -20.77
N GLY A 423 0.29 -32.78 -21.76
CA GLY A 423 0.68 -31.39 -21.97
C GLY A 423 -0.08 -30.38 -21.13
N GLN A 424 -1.24 -30.80 -20.57
CA GLN A 424 -2.07 -29.95 -19.77
C GLN A 424 -1.69 -30.00 -18.28
N GLY A 425 -1.99 -28.94 -17.55
CA GLY A 425 -1.63 -28.83 -16.14
C GLY A 425 -2.69 -28.19 -15.28
N VAL A 426 -2.61 -28.43 -13.99
CA VAL A 426 -3.25 -27.59 -12.98
C VAL A 426 -2.34 -26.40 -12.71
N HIS A 427 -2.93 -25.21 -12.64
CA HIS A 427 -2.25 -23.98 -12.24
C HIS A 427 -2.77 -23.55 -10.87
N ALA A 428 -1.87 -23.04 -10.05
CA ALA A 428 -2.17 -22.44 -8.76
C ALA A 428 -1.55 -21.05 -8.69
N ASN A 429 -2.39 -20.04 -8.63
CA ASN A 429 -1.99 -18.67 -8.37
C ASN A 429 -2.01 -18.47 -6.86
N VAL A 430 -0.84 -18.41 -6.23
CA VAL A 430 -0.68 -18.32 -4.77
C VAL A 430 -0.35 -16.86 -4.42
N TYR A 431 -1.32 -16.11 -3.93
CA TYR A 431 -1.26 -14.65 -3.85
C TYR A 431 -0.05 -14.10 -3.08
N MET A 432 0.31 -14.73 -1.95
CA MET A 432 1.48 -14.36 -1.16
C MET A 432 2.73 -15.19 -1.50
N GLY A 433 2.70 -15.88 -2.64
CA GLY A 433 3.77 -16.76 -3.09
C GLY A 433 5.05 -16.00 -3.46
N GLN A 434 6.17 -16.51 -2.97
CA GLN A 434 7.52 -15.98 -3.22
C GLN A 434 8.34 -16.97 -4.04
N HIS A 435 9.56 -16.56 -4.42
CA HIS A 435 10.44 -17.39 -5.23
C HIS A 435 10.79 -18.75 -4.57
N ASP A 436 10.77 -18.83 -3.25
CA ASP A 436 11.11 -20.00 -2.43
C ASP A 436 9.86 -20.72 -1.87
N THR A 437 8.65 -20.27 -2.21
CA THR A 437 7.42 -20.91 -1.75
C THR A 437 7.29 -22.31 -2.34
N ARG A 438 7.17 -23.32 -1.47
CA ARG A 438 6.91 -24.71 -1.87
C ARG A 438 5.42 -24.89 -2.15
N VAL A 439 5.10 -25.36 -3.37
CA VAL A 439 3.73 -25.69 -3.78
C VAL A 439 3.71 -27.13 -4.30
N GLU A 440 2.73 -27.91 -3.87
CA GLU A 440 2.60 -29.33 -4.21
C GLU A 440 1.15 -29.65 -4.58
N TYR A 441 0.96 -30.67 -5.40
CA TYR A 441 -0.35 -31.19 -5.76
C TYR A 441 -0.40 -32.71 -5.64
N ARG A 442 -1.60 -33.25 -5.52
CA ARG A 442 -1.86 -34.72 -5.61
C ARG A 442 -3.19 -34.98 -6.29
N ILE A 443 -3.31 -36.20 -6.82
CA ILE A 443 -4.53 -36.71 -7.48
C ILE A 443 -5.14 -37.81 -6.60
N ASP A 444 -6.46 -37.75 -6.32
CA ASP A 444 -7.26 -38.73 -5.58
C ASP A 444 -6.61 -39.21 -4.28
N GLY A 445 -6.00 -38.32 -3.53
CA GLY A 445 -5.37 -38.66 -2.26
C GLY A 445 -4.04 -39.44 -2.37
N GLY A 446 -3.49 -39.57 -3.57
CA GLY A 446 -2.17 -40.18 -3.81
C GLY A 446 -1.02 -39.34 -3.25
N ASP A 447 0.19 -39.62 -3.69
CA ASP A 447 1.40 -38.95 -3.23
C ASP A 447 1.45 -37.48 -3.67
N TRP A 448 1.97 -36.61 -2.80
CA TRP A 448 2.26 -35.21 -3.10
C TRP A 448 3.41 -35.10 -4.09
N ARG A 449 3.21 -34.28 -5.13
CA ARG A 449 4.19 -33.99 -6.18
C ARG A 449 4.47 -32.48 -6.20
N PRO A 450 5.72 -32.06 -6.40
CA PRO A 450 6.03 -30.62 -6.47
C PRO A 450 5.42 -29.99 -7.73
N MET A 451 4.95 -28.76 -7.59
CA MET A 451 4.62 -27.89 -8.71
C MET A 451 5.81 -27.00 -9.05
N GLN A 452 5.92 -26.61 -10.30
CA GLN A 452 6.95 -25.69 -10.79
C GLN A 452 6.41 -24.29 -10.89
N ARG A 453 7.12 -23.32 -10.33
CA ARG A 453 6.83 -21.90 -10.54
C ARG A 453 7.07 -21.56 -12.02
N VAL A 454 6.11 -20.84 -12.63
CA VAL A 454 6.14 -20.44 -14.03
C VAL A 454 5.91 -18.95 -14.15
N LEU A 455 6.62 -18.29 -15.04
CA LEU A 455 6.38 -16.89 -15.39
C LEU A 455 5.50 -16.86 -16.65
N ALA A 456 4.20 -16.89 -16.46
CA ALA A 456 3.20 -16.96 -17.52
C ALA A 456 1.92 -16.26 -17.09
N PRO A 457 1.06 -15.82 -18.04
CA PRO A 457 -0.30 -15.38 -17.69
C PRO A 457 -1.08 -16.48 -17.00
N ASP A 458 -1.88 -16.09 -16.00
CA ASP A 458 -2.81 -17.01 -15.34
C ASP A 458 -3.91 -17.43 -16.34
N PRO A 459 -4.10 -18.75 -16.63
CA PRO A 459 -5.12 -19.20 -17.55
C PRO A 459 -6.55 -18.81 -17.14
N ARG A 460 -6.81 -18.56 -15.86
CA ARG A 460 -8.09 -18.08 -15.36
C ARG A 460 -8.35 -16.66 -15.87
N VAL A 461 -7.40 -15.76 -15.72
CA VAL A 461 -7.52 -14.36 -16.22
C VAL A 461 -7.60 -14.32 -17.75
N VAL A 462 -6.88 -15.23 -18.44
CA VAL A 462 -7.03 -15.35 -19.91
C VAL A 462 -8.47 -15.72 -20.27
N ALA A 463 -9.11 -16.63 -19.51
CA ALA A 463 -10.51 -17.00 -19.74
C ALA A 463 -11.47 -15.86 -19.39
N GLU A 464 -11.20 -15.08 -18.34
CA GLU A 464 -11.96 -13.88 -18.00
C GLU A 464 -11.85 -12.83 -19.11
N ASN A 465 -10.66 -12.59 -19.65
CA ASN A 465 -10.47 -11.69 -20.79
C ASN A 465 -11.30 -12.13 -22.03
N VAL A 466 -11.40 -13.43 -22.31
CA VAL A 466 -12.25 -13.94 -23.40
C VAL A 466 -13.74 -13.69 -23.09
N ARG A 467 -14.16 -13.90 -21.85
CA ARG A 467 -15.53 -13.62 -21.41
C ARG A 467 -15.87 -12.13 -21.56
N ASP A 468 -14.95 -11.21 -21.22
CA ASP A 468 -15.11 -9.77 -21.44
C ASP A 468 -15.27 -9.45 -22.93
N ASP A 469 -14.44 -10.07 -23.80
CA ASP A 469 -14.50 -9.86 -25.26
C ASP A 469 -15.83 -10.36 -25.88
N GLU A 470 -16.47 -11.34 -25.26
CA GLU A 470 -17.75 -11.92 -25.71
C GLU A 470 -18.97 -11.30 -25.03
N ALA A 471 -18.79 -10.45 -24.02
CA ALA A 471 -19.88 -9.85 -23.27
C ALA A 471 -20.69 -8.87 -24.12
N GLU A 472 -22.03 -8.99 -24.07
CA GLU A 472 -22.93 -8.05 -24.78
C GLU A 472 -22.91 -6.64 -24.18
N HIS A 473 -22.63 -6.55 -22.88
CA HIS A 473 -22.57 -5.32 -22.11
C HIS A 473 -21.40 -5.37 -21.13
N LEU A 474 -20.50 -4.41 -21.28
CA LEU A 474 -19.52 -4.03 -20.27
C LEU A 474 -19.82 -2.61 -19.84
N ARG A 475 -19.45 -2.25 -18.61
CA ARG A 475 -19.54 -0.89 -18.15
C ARG A 475 -18.59 -0.01 -18.97
N ALA A 476 -19.13 0.83 -19.83
CA ALA A 476 -18.40 1.77 -20.70
C ALA A 476 -17.24 1.11 -21.50
N ILE A 477 -15.99 1.47 -21.21
CA ILE A 477 -14.77 0.96 -21.85
C ILE A 477 -14.08 -0.12 -21.01
N ASP A 478 -14.75 -0.61 -19.98
CA ASP A 478 -14.11 -1.31 -18.85
C ASP A 478 -13.94 -2.81 -19.08
N ARG A 479 -13.41 -3.19 -20.23
CA ARG A 479 -12.77 -4.48 -20.41
C ARG A 479 -11.55 -4.57 -19.47
N ALA A 480 -11.42 -5.67 -18.73
CA ALA A 480 -10.28 -5.90 -17.87
C ALA A 480 -8.95 -5.89 -18.68
N PRO A 481 -7.85 -5.40 -18.11
CA PRO A 481 -6.54 -5.46 -18.72
C PRO A 481 -6.17 -6.87 -19.14
N GLN A 482 -5.35 -6.98 -20.20
CA GLN A 482 -4.86 -8.26 -20.67
C GLN A 482 -4.04 -8.96 -19.60
N ALA A 483 -4.26 -10.26 -19.40
CA ALA A 483 -3.49 -11.09 -18.49
C ALA A 483 -1.98 -10.95 -18.72
N THR A 484 -1.23 -10.70 -17.66
CA THR A 484 0.23 -10.55 -17.67
C THR A 484 0.92 -11.73 -16.98
N PRO A 485 2.22 -11.98 -17.24
CA PRO A 485 2.95 -13.01 -16.52
C PRO A 485 2.96 -12.78 -15.00
N SER A 486 2.40 -13.73 -14.26
CA SER A 486 2.37 -13.71 -12.79
C SER A 486 3.68 -14.21 -12.20
N THR A 487 4.16 -13.55 -11.15
CA THR A 487 5.37 -13.94 -10.40
C THR A 487 5.09 -15.01 -9.33
N HIS A 488 3.83 -15.32 -9.08
CA HIS A 488 3.36 -16.26 -8.04
C HIS A 488 2.39 -17.31 -8.59
N LEU A 489 2.67 -17.78 -9.84
CA LEU A 489 1.94 -18.85 -10.50
C LEU A 489 2.77 -20.15 -10.52
N TRP A 490 2.15 -21.26 -10.11
CA TRP A 490 2.73 -22.60 -10.16
C TRP A 490 1.93 -23.51 -11.08
N ARG A 491 2.63 -24.47 -11.71
CA ARG A 491 2.05 -25.44 -12.62
C ARG A 491 2.44 -26.86 -12.23
N GLY A 492 1.43 -27.76 -12.13
CA GLY A 492 1.58 -29.21 -12.01
C GLY A 492 1.02 -29.93 -13.24
N THR A 493 1.67 -31.00 -13.70
CA THR A 493 1.21 -31.78 -14.85
C THR A 493 0.06 -32.70 -14.46
N LEU A 494 -1.05 -32.67 -15.20
CA LEU A 494 -2.16 -33.59 -14.98
C LEU A 494 -1.92 -34.91 -15.72
N PRO A 495 -1.94 -36.08 -15.03
CA PRO A 495 -1.79 -37.38 -15.66
C PRO A 495 -3.02 -37.72 -16.50
N THR A 496 -2.79 -38.39 -17.63
CA THR A 496 -3.84 -38.85 -18.55
C THR A 496 -3.89 -40.38 -18.66
N ASP A 497 -3.03 -41.08 -17.94
CA ASP A 497 -2.90 -42.56 -17.90
C ASP A 497 -3.66 -43.19 -16.70
N LEU A 498 -4.51 -42.43 -16.03
CA LEU A 498 -5.36 -42.88 -14.95
C LEU A 498 -6.69 -43.43 -15.51
N PRO A 499 -7.50 -44.13 -14.68
CA PRO A 499 -8.85 -44.60 -15.08
C PRO A 499 -9.75 -43.45 -15.55
N VAL A 500 -10.63 -43.72 -16.49
CA VAL A 500 -11.70 -42.81 -16.95
C VAL A 500 -12.61 -42.47 -15.79
N GLY A 501 -12.99 -41.18 -15.69
CA GLY A 501 -13.84 -40.61 -14.67
C GLY A 501 -13.31 -39.30 -14.10
N GLU A 502 -14.03 -38.78 -13.12
CA GLU A 502 -13.65 -37.57 -12.41
C GLU A 502 -12.47 -37.85 -11.46
N LEU A 503 -11.43 -37.02 -11.57
CA LEU A 503 -10.21 -37.10 -10.77
C LEU A 503 -10.08 -35.82 -9.94
N ARG A 504 -9.97 -35.95 -8.63
CA ARG A 504 -9.81 -34.83 -7.70
C ARG A 504 -8.36 -34.39 -7.65
N VAL A 505 -8.15 -33.09 -7.75
CA VAL A 505 -6.83 -32.46 -7.59
C VAL A 505 -6.82 -31.66 -6.29
N GLU A 506 -5.91 -31.98 -5.40
CA GLU A 506 -5.63 -31.17 -4.21
C GLU A 506 -4.30 -30.47 -4.40
N VAL A 507 -4.27 -29.17 -4.08
CA VAL A 507 -3.05 -28.33 -4.08
C VAL A 507 -2.79 -27.85 -2.66
N ARG A 508 -1.52 -27.82 -2.26
CA ARG A 508 -1.08 -27.15 -1.04
C ARG A 508 0.11 -26.24 -1.28
N ALA A 509 0.08 -25.08 -0.67
CA ALA A 509 1.17 -24.12 -0.65
C ALA A 509 1.62 -23.89 0.79
N PHE A 510 2.92 -23.66 0.99
CA PHE A 510 3.50 -23.39 2.31
C PHE A 510 3.87 -21.91 2.35
N ASP A 511 2.91 -21.12 2.79
CA ASP A 511 3.07 -19.69 2.95
C ASP A 511 4.05 -19.37 4.11
N ARG A 512 4.88 -18.33 3.93
CA ARG A 512 5.89 -17.92 4.91
C ARG A 512 5.28 -17.53 6.25
N TRP A 513 4.11 -16.91 6.25
CA TRP A 513 3.48 -16.35 7.44
C TRP A 513 2.28 -17.17 7.93
N GLN A 514 1.54 -17.78 7.00
CA GLN A 514 0.28 -18.46 7.28
C GLN A 514 0.39 -20.00 7.32
N GLY A 515 1.59 -20.54 7.03
CA GLY A 515 1.83 -21.98 7.01
C GLY A 515 1.16 -22.70 5.84
N GLU A 516 0.69 -23.93 6.05
CA GLU A 516 0.09 -24.72 4.98
C GLU A 516 -1.32 -24.25 4.61
N ARG A 517 -1.51 -23.90 3.33
CA ARG A 517 -2.79 -23.52 2.73
C ARG A 517 -3.18 -24.53 1.66
N ARG A 518 -4.47 -24.82 1.53
CA ARG A 518 -4.97 -25.83 0.59
C ARG A 518 -6.12 -25.32 -0.26
N ALA A 519 -6.17 -25.80 -1.51
CA ALA A 519 -7.30 -25.65 -2.43
C ALA A 519 -7.56 -26.94 -3.18
N ARG A 520 -8.70 -27.05 -3.84
CA ARG A 520 -9.14 -28.26 -4.56
C ARG A 520 -9.78 -27.88 -5.89
N THR A 521 -9.57 -28.75 -6.89
CA THR A 521 -10.27 -28.74 -8.17
C THR A 521 -10.43 -30.16 -8.66
N SER A 522 -11.02 -30.38 -9.82
CA SER A 522 -11.10 -31.70 -10.49
C SER A 522 -10.96 -31.56 -11.99
N TYR A 523 -10.67 -32.66 -12.65
CA TYR A 523 -10.78 -32.83 -14.10
C TYR A 523 -11.34 -34.20 -14.40
N GLU A 524 -11.99 -34.37 -15.56
CA GLU A 524 -12.52 -35.63 -16.02
C GLU A 524 -11.62 -36.22 -17.09
N LEU A 525 -11.28 -37.52 -16.96
CA LEU A 525 -10.72 -38.30 -18.05
C LEU A 525 -11.85 -39.01 -18.79
N VAL A 526 -11.94 -38.76 -20.09
CA VAL A 526 -12.87 -39.43 -20.99
C VAL A 526 -12.13 -40.42 -21.88
N ASP A 527 -12.87 -41.43 -22.39
CA ASP A 527 -12.31 -42.44 -23.29
C ASP A 527 -11.65 -41.80 -24.52
N GLY A 528 -10.50 -42.36 -24.91
CA GLY A 528 -9.73 -41.88 -26.06
C GLY A 528 -10.39 -42.05 -27.41
N ASP A 529 -11.41 -42.92 -27.50
CA ASP A 529 -12.08 -43.31 -28.74
C ASP A 529 -13.34 -42.49 -29.07
N LEU A 530 -13.63 -41.43 -28.30
CA LEU A 530 -14.72 -40.47 -28.58
C LEU A 530 -14.36 -39.40 -29.59
#